data_a21571ceb3d56640bfaa94ccdec15aac
#
_entry.id   a21571ceb3d56640bfaa94ccdec15aac
#
_cell.length_a   1.000
_cell.length_b   1.000
_cell.length_c   1.000
_cell.angle_alpha   90.00
_cell.angle_beta   90.00
_cell.angle_gamma   90.00
#
_symmetry.space_group_name_H-M   'P 1'
#
loop_
_entity.id
_entity.type
_entity.pdbx_description
1 polymer ?
#
loop_
_entity_poly.entity_id
_entity_poly.type
_entity_poly.pdbx_seq_one_letter_code
_entity_poly.pdbx_strand_id
1 'polypeptide(L)'
;MRNIILQHWAGPLNELVEKSNESIRRYALSVNADYEFIRGYPFMPRIAHKLDAPCQKLIYLDEKYDEYDYVVMVDSDMFVRKDCTENIFTDDTGIGRHTSIQTALRQNLVGLYPEYGSVDAPYWGGSVFRLARDVRQMFRGVLTEDIVMAFSRRYHDEGVMHVLAHKLGMRHSDPEVYLNGQMWNYSSFEPDVEKANFIHIRTKVTPQGPKRHKIENYRELVKRGLISG
;
A
#
# COMPACT_ATOMS: atom_id res chain seq x y z
N MET A 1 -3.77 18.91 -12.61
CA MET A 1 -3.99 17.67 -11.84
C MET A 1 -3.32 17.87 -10.49
N ARG A 2 -4.05 17.75 -9.40
CA ARG A 2 -3.52 17.87 -8.03
C ARG A 2 -3.43 16.48 -7.41
N ASN A 3 -2.26 16.08 -6.95
CA ASN A 3 -1.98 14.73 -6.46
C ASN A 3 -1.34 14.79 -5.08
N ILE A 4 -1.50 13.72 -4.28
CA ILE A 4 -0.88 13.60 -2.97
C ILE A 4 -0.37 12.19 -2.73
N ILE A 5 0.78 12.09 -2.03
CA ILE A 5 1.30 10.83 -1.51
C ILE A 5 1.15 10.85 0.01
N LEU A 6 0.59 9.78 0.55
CA LEU A 6 0.35 9.59 1.97
C LEU A 6 1.22 8.46 2.50
N GLN A 7 1.77 8.62 3.69
CA GLN A 7 2.29 7.52 4.51
C GLN A 7 1.65 7.54 5.88
N HIS A 8 1.49 6.37 6.49
CA HIS A 8 0.91 6.24 7.82
C HIS A 8 1.81 5.45 8.77
N TRP A 9 1.86 5.89 10.05
CA TRP A 9 2.57 5.18 11.11
C TRP A 9 1.89 5.38 12.48
N ALA A 10 1.59 4.27 13.17
CA ALA A 10 0.92 4.31 14.47
C ALA A 10 1.86 4.15 15.68
N GLY A 11 3.12 3.72 15.47
CA GLY A 11 4.08 3.45 16.53
C GLY A 11 5.05 4.60 16.84
N PRO A 12 6.00 4.39 17.76
CA PRO A 12 7.15 5.26 17.93
C PRO A 12 7.96 5.36 16.64
N LEU A 13 8.51 6.53 16.34
CA LEU A 13 9.41 6.69 15.21
C LEU A 13 10.69 5.90 15.41
N ASN A 14 11.23 5.38 14.31
CA ASN A 14 12.52 4.72 14.26
C ASN A 14 13.23 5.10 12.95
N GLU A 15 14.53 4.81 12.89
CA GLU A 15 15.40 5.15 11.76
C GLU A 15 14.79 4.76 10.40
N LEU A 16 14.22 3.55 10.29
CA LEU A 16 13.67 3.07 9.02
C LEU A 16 12.47 3.91 8.56
N VAL A 17 11.55 4.22 9.48
CA VAL A 17 10.36 5.03 9.18
C VAL A 17 10.76 6.46 8.81
N GLU A 18 11.70 7.07 9.53
CA GLU A 18 12.17 8.42 9.25
C GLU A 18 12.83 8.51 7.87
N LYS A 19 13.68 7.52 7.53
CA LYS A 19 14.33 7.44 6.22
C LYS A 19 13.36 7.15 5.09
N SER A 20 12.35 6.31 5.32
CA SER A 20 11.27 6.07 4.37
C SER A 20 10.50 7.36 4.09
N ASN A 21 10.11 8.08 5.15
CA ASN A 21 9.41 9.37 5.01
C ASN A 21 10.22 10.38 4.20
N GLU A 22 11.51 10.50 4.47
CA GLU A 22 12.40 11.40 3.74
C GLU A 22 12.47 11.01 2.25
N SER A 23 12.60 9.71 1.95
CA SER A 23 12.66 9.17 0.59
C SER A 23 11.38 9.47 -0.20
N ILE A 24 10.21 9.13 0.37
CA ILE A 24 8.91 9.31 -0.30
C ILE A 24 8.56 10.80 -0.42
N ARG A 25 8.85 11.62 0.60
CA ARG A 25 8.64 13.07 0.54
C ARG A 25 9.46 13.73 -0.58
N ARG A 26 10.73 13.34 -0.76
CA ARG A 26 11.56 13.84 -1.87
C ARG A 26 10.99 13.46 -3.22
N TYR A 27 10.51 12.22 -3.35
CA TYR A 27 9.86 11.76 -4.55
C TYR A 27 8.56 12.54 -4.85
N ALA A 28 7.69 12.75 -3.85
CA ALA A 28 6.47 13.53 -4.02
C ALA A 28 6.78 14.92 -4.59
N LEU A 29 7.80 15.61 -4.04
CA LEU A 29 8.25 16.90 -4.56
C LEU A 29 8.75 16.81 -6.01
N SER A 30 9.50 15.74 -6.37
CA SER A 30 10.05 15.59 -7.72
C SER A 30 8.97 15.37 -8.79
N VAL A 31 7.82 14.82 -8.40
CA VAL A 31 6.67 14.58 -9.29
C VAL A 31 5.55 15.62 -9.12
N ASN A 32 5.85 16.75 -8.45
CA ASN A 32 4.92 17.85 -8.18
C ASN A 32 3.63 17.39 -7.49
N ALA A 33 3.77 16.57 -6.45
CA ALA A 33 2.67 16.10 -5.62
C ALA A 33 2.82 16.61 -4.17
N ASP A 34 1.68 16.80 -3.50
CA ASP A 34 1.67 17.05 -2.06
C ASP A 34 2.12 15.78 -1.29
N TYR A 35 2.54 15.95 -0.06
CA TYR A 35 2.93 14.84 0.80
C TYR A 35 2.42 15.03 2.23
N GLU A 36 1.79 14.00 2.79
CA GLU A 36 1.34 14.01 4.20
C GLU A 36 1.81 12.71 4.91
N PHE A 37 2.43 12.90 6.08
CA PHE A 37 2.77 11.80 7.00
C PHE A 37 1.77 11.77 8.15
N ILE A 38 0.91 10.75 8.14
CA ILE A 38 -0.21 10.59 9.07
C ILE A 38 0.24 9.79 10.29
N ARG A 39 -0.05 10.27 11.47
CA ARG A 39 0.33 9.63 12.75
C ARG A 39 -0.88 9.14 13.53
N GLY A 40 -0.67 8.01 14.23
CA GLY A 40 -1.66 7.49 15.18
C GLY A 40 -2.83 6.77 14.53
N TYR A 41 -4.04 7.02 15.04
CA TYR A 41 -5.25 6.28 14.70
C TYR A 41 -6.39 7.21 14.23
N PRO A 42 -6.22 7.96 13.11
CA PRO A 42 -7.22 8.93 12.66
C PRO A 42 -8.40 8.34 11.91
N PHE A 43 -8.27 7.13 11.34
CA PHE A 43 -9.33 6.50 10.55
C PHE A 43 -10.42 5.93 11.46
N MET A 44 -11.68 6.27 11.17
CA MET A 44 -12.85 5.86 11.96
C MET A 44 -12.65 6.05 13.49
N PRO A 45 -12.52 7.29 14.01
CA PRO A 45 -12.08 7.56 15.38
C PRO A 45 -12.89 6.84 16.45
N ARG A 46 -14.21 6.61 16.21
CA ARG A 46 -15.10 5.91 17.16
C ARG A 46 -14.70 4.46 17.42
N ILE A 47 -14.13 3.78 16.43
CA ILE A 47 -13.74 2.38 16.49
C ILE A 47 -12.23 2.16 16.33
N ALA A 48 -11.46 3.23 16.16
CA ALA A 48 -10.01 3.16 15.85
C ALA A 48 -9.22 2.29 16.83
N HIS A 49 -9.58 2.30 18.12
CA HIS A 49 -8.96 1.48 19.18
C HIS A 49 -9.20 -0.03 19.02
N LYS A 50 -10.15 -0.42 18.18
CA LYS A 50 -10.46 -1.84 17.86
C LYS A 50 -9.80 -2.31 16.57
N LEU A 51 -9.26 -1.39 15.78
CA LEU A 51 -8.67 -1.68 14.47
C LEU A 51 -7.17 -1.92 14.60
N ASP A 52 -6.64 -2.78 13.75
CA ASP A 52 -5.19 -2.93 13.59
C ASP A 52 -4.58 -1.71 12.90
N ALA A 53 -3.32 -1.41 13.24
CA ALA A 53 -2.61 -0.26 12.70
C ALA A 53 -2.59 -0.20 11.16
N PRO A 54 -2.43 -1.30 10.40
CA PRO A 54 -2.51 -1.26 8.94
C PRO A 54 -3.83 -0.71 8.39
N CYS A 55 -4.96 -0.95 9.09
CA CYS A 55 -6.26 -0.43 8.66
C CYS A 55 -6.39 1.08 8.75
N GLN A 56 -5.52 1.74 9.50
CA GLN A 56 -5.48 3.20 9.56
C GLN A 56 -5.07 3.83 8.21
N LYS A 57 -4.42 3.08 7.34
CA LYS A 57 -4.11 3.52 5.97
C LYS A 57 -5.37 3.80 5.15
N LEU A 58 -6.50 3.16 5.46
CA LEU A 58 -7.78 3.40 4.78
C LEU A 58 -8.27 4.85 4.92
N ILE A 59 -7.61 5.68 5.72
CA ILE A 59 -7.84 7.14 5.79
C ILE A 59 -7.75 7.81 4.40
N TYR A 60 -7.05 7.20 3.43
CA TYR A 60 -6.99 7.72 2.06
C TYR A 60 -8.36 7.74 1.35
N LEU A 61 -9.35 7.03 1.90
CA LEU A 61 -10.75 7.10 1.43
C LEU A 61 -11.53 8.28 2.04
N ASP A 62 -10.97 9.02 2.99
CA ASP A 62 -11.61 10.17 3.63
C ASP A 62 -11.90 11.28 2.62
N GLU A 63 -13.04 11.95 2.77
CA GLU A 63 -13.50 13.04 1.90
C GLU A 63 -12.55 14.25 1.89
N LYS A 64 -11.75 14.45 2.95
CA LYS A 64 -10.74 15.53 3.01
C LYS A 64 -9.74 15.47 1.85
N TYR A 65 -9.60 14.31 1.21
CA TYR A 65 -8.71 14.14 0.06
C TYR A 65 -9.42 14.24 -1.29
N ASP A 66 -10.71 14.59 -1.34
CA ASP A 66 -11.46 14.69 -2.60
C ASP A 66 -11.01 15.88 -3.48
N GLU A 67 -10.24 16.81 -2.93
CA GLU A 67 -9.59 17.86 -3.73
C GLU A 67 -8.47 17.34 -4.64
N TYR A 68 -7.92 16.13 -4.36
CA TYR A 68 -6.85 15.51 -5.15
C TYR A 68 -7.44 14.58 -6.22
N ASP A 69 -6.89 14.67 -7.43
CA ASP A 69 -7.25 13.78 -8.53
C ASP A 69 -6.79 12.34 -8.25
N TYR A 70 -5.56 12.19 -7.73
CA TYR A 70 -5.05 10.91 -7.25
C TYR A 70 -4.51 11.02 -5.82
N VAL A 71 -4.74 9.96 -5.05
CA VAL A 71 -4.08 9.70 -3.77
C VAL A 71 -3.27 8.42 -3.90
N VAL A 72 -2.01 8.46 -3.49
CA VAL A 72 -1.15 7.28 -3.36
C VAL A 72 -0.87 7.06 -1.87
N MET A 73 -1.29 5.92 -1.32
CA MET A 73 -0.92 5.49 0.03
C MET A 73 0.28 4.56 -0.09
N VAL A 74 1.33 4.82 0.69
CA VAL A 74 2.58 4.07 0.68
C VAL A 74 2.93 3.63 2.10
N ASP A 75 3.37 2.37 2.28
CA ASP A 75 3.86 1.88 3.57
C ASP A 75 5.10 2.65 4.03
N SER A 76 5.26 2.79 5.35
CA SER A 76 6.37 3.53 5.97
C SER A 76 7.70 2.75 6.06
N ASP A 77 7.83 1.69 5.27
CA ASP A 77 9.06 0.93 5.02
C ASP A 77 9.32 0.74 3.52
N MET A 78 8.73 1.62 2.72
CA MET A 78 8.96 1.74 1.29
C MET A 78 9.99 2.82 0.99
N PHE A 79 10.80 2.58 -0.03
CA PHE A 79 11.84 3.51 -0.48
C PHE A 79 11.79 3.67 -1.99
N VAL A 80 12.05 4.89 -2.43
CA VAL A 80 12.20 5.18 -3.86
C VAL A 80 13.60 4.72 -4.31
N ARG A 81 13.70 4.03 -5.43
CA ARG A 81 14.99 3.74 -6.06
C ARG A 81 15.69 5.05 -6.42
N LYS A 82 16.99 5.14 -6.16
CA LYS A 82 17.77 6.37 -6.29
C LYS A 82 17.66 7.03 -7.66
N ASP A 83 17.60 6.22 -8.71
CA ASP A 83 17.54 6.67 -10.09
C ASP A 83 16.13 6.54 -10.72
N CYS A 84 15.09 6.52 -9.87
CA CYS A 84 13.70 6.49 -10.32
C CYS A 84 13.34 7.85 -10.94
N THR A 85 12.97 7.83 -12.21
CA THR A 85 12.48 8.99 -12.99
C THR A 85 11.00 8.89 -13.33
N GLU A 86 10.41 7.74 -13.13
CA GLU A 86 9.03 7.44 -13.46
C GLU A 86 8.08 8.19 -12.50
N ASN A 87 6.95 8.63 -13.06
CA ASN A 87 5.92 9.34 -12.30
C ASN A 87 4.70 8.43 -12.10
N ILE A 88 4.44 8.04 -10.86
CA ILE A 88 3.32 7.16 -10.51
C ILE A 88 1.94 7.73 -10.90
N PHE A 89 1.83 9.03 -11.12
CA PHE A 89 0.56 9.68 -11.46
C PHE A 89 0.29 9.77 -12.97
N THR A 90 1.30 9.60 -13.81
CA THR A 90 1.20 9.68 -15.28
C THR A 90 1.41 8.33 -15.95
N ASP A 91 1.90 7.34 -15.21
CA ASP A 91 2.01 5.98 -15.70
C ASP A 91 0.60 5.38 -15.85
N ASP A 92 0.39 4.57 -16.88
CA ASP A 92 -0.84 3.78 -17.06
C ASP A 92 -0.82 2.61 -16.07
N THR A 93 -1.17 2.92 -14.82
CA THR A 93 -1.07 2.01 -13.70
C THR A 93 -2.43 1.76 -13.07
N GLY A 94 -2.56 0.59 -12.43
CA GLY A 94 -3.74 0.23 -11.65
C GLY A 94 -3.65 0.70 -10.19
N ILE A 95 -4.43 0.02 -9.34
CA ILE A 95 -4.60 0.38 -7.93
C ILE A 95 -3.45 -0.12 -7.06
N GLY A 96 -3.02 -1.37 -7.25
CA GLY A 96 -2.00 -1.97 -6.41
C GLY A 96 -1.38 -3.23 -6.99
N ARG A 97 -0.51 -3.87 -6.21
CA ARG A 97 0.21 -5.09 -6.61
C ARG A 97 -0.58 -6.35 -6.25
N HIS A 98 -0.51 -7.35 -7.14
CA HIS A 98 -0.94 -8.72 -6.86
C HIS A 98 0.22 -9.71 -7.03
N THR A 99 0.34 -10.67 -6.13
CA THR A 99 1.33 -11.75 -6.17
C THR A 99 0.67 -13.10 -5.80
N SER A 100 1.46 -14.18 -5.80
CA SER A 100 1.01 -15.49 -5.32
C SER A 100 0.51 -15.45 -3.86
N ILE A 101 1.11 -14.56 -3.02
CA ILE A 101 0.67 -14.36 -1.64
C ILE A 101 -0.75 -13.81 -1.61
N GLN A 102 -1.04 -12.76 -2.41
CA GLN A 102 -2.37 -12.18 -2.51
C GLN A 102 -3.39 -13.19 -3.07
N THR A 103 -2.98 -14.03 -4.02
CA THR A 103 -3.84 -15.13 -4.49
C THR A 103 -4.25 -16.06 -3.35
N ALA A 104 -3.29 -16.51 -2.54
CA ALA A 104 -3.57 -17.39 -1.40
C ALA A 104 -4.45 -16.73 -0.34
N LEU A 105 -4.20 -15.44 -0.02
CA LEU A 105 -5.01 -14.67 0.93
C LEU A 105 -6.44 -14.49 0.42
N ARG A 106 -6.62 -14.17 -0.85
CA ARG A 106 -7.93 -14.06 -1.51
C ARG A 106 -8.71 -15.38 -1.40
N GLN A 107 -8.09 -16.49 -1.78
CA GLN A 107 -8.72 -17.82 -1.70
C GLN A 107 -9.14 -18.16 -0.28
N ASN A 108 -8.28 -17.85 0.71
CA ASN A 108 -8.58 -18.07 2.12
C ASN A 108 -9.76 -17.20 2.59
N LEU A 109 -9.76 -15.90 2.22
CA LEU A 109 -10.86 -14.99 2.58
C LEU A 109 -12.18 -15.47 2.00
N VAL A 110 -12.21 -15.77 0.69
CA VAL A 110 -13.43 -16.24 -0.01
C VAL A 110 -13.91 -17.58 0.54
N GLY A 111 -12.99 -18.50 0.87
CA GLY A 111 -13.35 -19.79 1.47
C GLY A 111 -13.99 -19.67 2.86
N LEU A 112 -13.64 -18.64 3.63
CA LEU A 112 -14.17 -18.42 4.97
C LEU A 112 -15.38 -17.47 5.01
N TYR A 113 -15.48 -16.58 4.04
CA TYR A 113 -16.46 -15.49 3.97
C TYR A 113 -16.99 -15.33 2.53
N PRO A 114 -17.66 -16.35 1.97
CA PRO A 114 -18.07 -16.35 0.55
C PRO A 114 -19.06 -15.22 0.21
N GLU A 115 -19.79 -14.72 1.20
CA GLU A 115 -20.71 -13.60 1.05
C GLU A 115 -20.04 -12.23 0.96
N TYR A 116 -18.76 -12.15 1.35
CA TYR A 116 -17.98 -10.88 1.37
C TYR A 116 -16.89 -10.80 0.31
N GLY A 117 -16.63 -11.86 -0.44
CA GLY A 117 -15.55 -11.88 -1.42
C GLY A 117 -15.81 -12.81 -2.61
N SER A 118 -15.02 -12.63 -3.65
CA SER A 118 -15.03 -13.48 -4.84
C SER A 118 -13.61 -13.72 -5.32
N VAL A 119 -13.35 -14.90 -5.88
CA VAL A 119 -12.07 -15.19 -6.55
C VAL A 119 -11.88 -14.32 -7.80
N ASP A 120 -12.95 -13.77 -8.35
CA ASP A 120 -12.92 -12.86 -9.50
C ASP A 120 -12.64 -11.41 -9.11
N ALA A 121 -12.83 -11.04 -7.83
CA ALA A 121 -12.52 -9.70 -7.35
C ALA A 121 -10.99 -9.53 -7.13
N PRO A 122 -10.44 -8.33 -7.36
CA PRO A 122 -9.03 -8.08 -7.11
C PRO A 122 -8.70 -8.16 -5.62
N TYR A 123 -7.48 -8.59 -5.32
CA TYR A 123 -6.89 -8.56 -3.97
C TYR A 123 -5.48 -7.97 -4.10
N TRP A 124 -5.23 -6.85 -3.46
CA TRP A 124 -3.98 -6.13 -3.58
C TRP A 124 -3.13 -6.23 -2.32
N GLY A 125 -1.80 -6.20 -2.48
CA GLY A 125 -0.89 -6.00 -1.37
C GLY A 125 -0.91 -4.55 -0.90
N GLY A 126 -1.06 -4.36 0.41
CA GLY A 126 -1.34 -3.08 1.06
C GLY A 126 -0.18 -2.07 1.09
N SER A 127 0.96 -2.38 0.47
CA SER A 127 2.14 -1.50 0.60
C SER A 127 2.10 -0.25 -0.28
N VAL A 128 1.38 -0.32 -1.41
CA VAL A 128 1.11 0.83 -2.29
C VAL A 128 -0.29 0.69 -2.87
N PHE A 129 -1.10 1.72 -2.67
CA PHE A 129 -2.39 1.90 -3.35
C PHE A 129 -2.39 3.24 -4.07
N ARG A 130 -2.73 3.25 -5.35
CA ARG A 130 -2.99 4.46 -6.15
C ARG A 130 -4.47 4.51 -6.51
N LEU A 131 -5.17 5.53 -6.06
CA LEU A 131 -6.61 5.64 -6.22
C LEU A 131 -6.99 7.00 -6.84
N ALA A 132 -7.71 6.94 -7.95
CA ALA A 132 -8.37 8.10 -8.51
C ALA A 132 -9.51 8.58 -7.59
N ARG A 133 -9.92 9.84 -7.75
CA ARG A 133 -10.97 10.47 -6.93
C ARG A 133 -12.29 9.70 -6.97
N ASP A 134 -12.76 9.39 -8.16
CA ASP A 134 -14.01 8.66 -8.39
C ASP A 134 -13.97 7.26 -7.77
N VAL A 135 -12.84 6.56 -7.90
CA VAL A 135 -12.63 5.23 -7.28
C VAL A 135 -12.68 5.33 -5.75
N ARG A 136 -12.06 6.36 -5.14
CA ARG A 136 -12.15 6.59 -3.69
C ARG A 136 -13.58 6.85 -3.24
N GLN A 137 -14.33 7.66 -4.00
CA GLN A 137 -15.74 7.95 -3.72
C GLN A 137 -16.60 6.70 -3.82
N MET A 138 -16.40 5.85 -4.84
CA MET A 138 -17.10 4.58 -4.95
C MET A 138 -16.79 3.65 -3.76
N PHE A 139 -15.53 3.49 -3.38
CA PHE A 139 -15.14 2.68 -2.23
C PHE A 139 -15.73 3.21 -0.93
N ARG A 140 -15.69 4.53 -0.70
CA ARG A 140 -16.31 5.16 0.47
C ARG A 140 -17.81 4.92 0.52
N GLY A 141 -18.50 4.93 -0.62
CA GLY A 141 -19.93 4.68 -0.73
C GLY A 141 -20.39 3.30 -0.25
N VAL A 142 -19.50 2.30 -0.29
CA VAL A 142 -19.78 0.93 0.16
C VAL A 142 -19.04 0.53 1.43
N LEU A 143 -18.18 1.41 1.95
CA LEU A 143 -17.42 1.20 3.19
C LEU A 143 -18.33 1.36 4.40
N THR A 144 -18.31 0.38 5.31
CA THR A 144 -19.02 0.43 6.60
C THR A 144 -18.11 0.06 7.75
N GLU A 145 -18.44 0.51 8.98
CA GLU A 145 -17.71 0.10 10.19
C GLU A 145 -17.70 -1.44 10.36
N ASP A 146 -18.81 -2.11 10.03
CA ASP A 146 -18.94 -3.56 10.13
C ASP A 146 -17.94 -4.29 9.22
N ILE A 147 -17.77 -3.83 7.97
CA ILE A 147 -16.77 -4.40 7.05
C ILE A 147 -15.37 -4.25 7.64
N VAL A 148 -15.02 -3.05 8.09
CA VAL A 148 -13.70 -2.80 8.66
C VAL A 148 -13.46 -3.64 9.91
N MET A 149 -14.46 -3.72 10.81
CA MET A 149 -14.37 -4.53 12.03
C MET A 149 -14.24 -6.03 11.74
N ALA A 150 -14.94 -6.54 10.72
CA ALA A 150 -14.90 -7.96 10.36
C ALA A 150 -13.53 -8.40 9.82
N PHE A 151 -12.86 -7.54 9.06
CA PHE A 151 -11.65 -7.93 8.30
C PHE A 151 -10.35 -7.34 8.83
N SER A 152 -10.38 -6.27 9.65
CA SER A 152 -9.19 -5.53 10.09
C SER A 152 -8.14 -6.39 10.80
N ARG A 153 -8.55 -7.32 11.67
CA ARG A 153 -7.63 -8.11 12.48
C ARG A 153 -6.97 -9.28 11.76
N ARG A 154 -7.58 -9.76 10.69
CA ARG A 154 -7.11 -10.97 9.99
C ARG A 154 -6.50 -10.68 8.62
N TYR A 155 -7.09 -9.74 7.91
CA TYR A 155 -6.73 -9.42 6.54
C TYR A 155 -6.26 -7.98 6.38
N HIS A 156 -6.35 -7.19 7.46
CA HIS A 156 -5.97 -5.78 7.50
C HIS A 156 -6.68 -4.94 6.41
N ASP A 157 -6.05 -3.88 5.96
CA ASP A 157 -6.51 -3.02 4.88
C ASP A 157 -6.68 -3.77 3.54
N GLU A 158 -5.81 -4.75 3.25
CA GLU A 158 -5.89 -5.58 2.04
C GLU A 158 -7.24 -6.32 1.92
N GLY A 159 -7.69 -6.94 3.02
CA GLY A 159 -8.96 -7.66 3.05
C GLY A 159 -10.16 -6.73 2.98
N VAL A 160 -10.11 -5.59 3.66
CA VAL A 160 -11.17 -4.57 3.55
C VAL A 160 -11.29 -4.11 2.09
N MET A 161 -10.18 -3.78 1.43
CA MET A 161 -10.17 -3.36 0.03
C MET A 161 -10.72 -4.43 -0.91
N HIS A 162 -10.41 -5.70 -0.68
CA HIS A 162 -10.99 -6.80 -1.46
C HIS A 162 -12.52 -6.86 -1.34
N VAL A 163 -13.05 -6.73 -0.12
CA VAL A 163 -14.50 -6.73 0.13
C VAL A 163 -15.17 -5.55 -0.56
N LEU A 164 -14.58 -4.36 -0.51
CA LEU A 164 -15.10 -3.18 -1.19
C LEU A 164 -15.09 -3.37 -2.72
N ALA A 165 -14.00 -3.89 -3.27
CA ALA A 165 -13.88 -4.18 -4.70
C ALA A 165 -14.92 -5.22 -5.15
N HIS A 166 -15.14 -6.27 -4.36
CA HIS A 166 -16.19 -7.26 -4.61
C HIS A 166 -17.59 -6.62 -4.64
N LYS A 167 -17.92 -5.78 -3.65
CA LYS A 167 -19.20 -5.07 -3.60
C LYS A 167 -19.44 -4.13 -4.79
N LEU A 168 -18.38 -3.59 -5.35
CA LEU A 168 -18.43 -2.74 -6.55
C LEU A 168 -18.41 -3.54 -7.87
N GLY A 169 -18.33 -4.87 -7.81
CA GLY A 169 -18.28 -5.71 -9.00
C GLY A 169 -16.98 -5.61 -9.80
N MET A 170 -15.90 -5.08 -9.21
CA MET A 170 -14.58 -5.01 -9.85
C MET A 170 -14.02 -6.42 -10.07
N ARG A 171 -13.37 -6.63 -11.19
CA ARG A 171 -12.77 -7.91 -11.53
C ARG A 171 -11.25 -7.82 -11.58
N HIS A 172 -10.57 -8.89 -11.15
CA HIS A 172 -9.12 -8.96 -11.20
C HIS A 172 -8.56 -8.93 -12.64
N SER A 173 -9.41 -9.26 -13.64
CA SER A 173 -9.05 -9.19 -15.07
C SER A 173 -9.14 -7.80 -15.68
N ASP A 174 -9.73 -6.83 -14.95
CA ASP A 174 -9.84 -5.45 -15.44
C ASP A 174 -8.42 -4.83 -15.52
N PRO A 175 -8.08 -4.14 -16.62
CA PRO A 175 -6.69 -3.66 -16.85
C PRO A 175 -6.24 -2.61 -15.85
N GLU A 176 -7.18 -1.84 -15.27
CA GLU A 176 -6.86 -0.75 -14.36
C GLU A 176 -6.64 -1.21 -12.90
N VAL A 177 -6.75 -2.48 -12.58
CA VAL A 177 -6.69 -2.92 -11.16
C VAL A 177 -5.28 -3.15 -10.63
N TYR A 178 -4.28 -3.35 -11.49
CA TYR A 178 -2.92 -3.63 -11.06
C TYR A 178 -1.92 -2.57 -11.50
N LEU A 179 -0.97 -2.26 -10.59
CA LEU A 179 0.16 -1.39 -10.91
C LEU A 179 1.01 -2.00 -12.03
N ASN A 180 1.36 -1.17 -13.03
CA ASN A 180 2.10 -1.57 -14.20
C ASN A 180 3.44 -2.24 -13.84
N GLY A 181 3.68 -3.44 -14.40
CA GLY A 181 4.89 -4.21 -14.16
C GLY A 181 5.21 -4.49 -12.70
N GLN A 182 4.30 -4.12 -11.79
CA GLN A 182 4.47 -4.26 -10.33
C GLN A 182 5.69 -3.51 -9.77
N MET A 183 6.29 -2.60 -10.54
CA MET A 183 7.53 -1.89 -10.18
C MET A 183 7.35 -0.90 -9.01
N TRP A 184 6.11 -0.51 -8.72
CA TRP A 184 5.77 0.41 -7.63
C TRP A 184 5.66 -0.24 -6.25
N ASN A 185 5.76 -1.57 -6.16
CA ASN A 185 5.74 -2.31 -4.89
C ASN A 185 6.63 -3.55 -4.99
N TYR A 186 7.93 -3.36 -5.10
CA TYR A 186 8.89 -4.43 -5.33
C TYR A 186 9.57 -4.85 -4.01
N SER A 187 9.64 -6.15 -3.74
CA SER A 187 10.29 -6.62 -2.52
C SER A 187 11.81 -6.44 -2.60
N SER A 188 12.42 -6.01 -1.49
CA SER A 188 13.89 -5.90 -1.35
C SER A 188 14.65 -7.21 -1.59
N PHE A 189 13.96 -8.35 -1.70
CA PHE A 189 14.55 -9.68 -1.93
C PHE A 189 14.32 -10.23 -3.33
N GLU A 190 13.61 -9.52 -4.17
CA GLU A 190 13.43 -9.95 -5.55
C GLU A 190 14.75 -9.80 -6.32
N PRO A 191 15.06 -10.75 -7.24
CA PRO A 191 16.39 -10.84 -7.84
C PRO A 191 16.76 -9.62 -8.70
N ASP A 192 15.77 -8.95 -9.27
CA ASP A 192 15.92 -7.78 -10.15
C ASP A 192 15.38 -6.50 -9.50
N VAL A 193 15.61 -6.36 -8.18
CA VAL A 193 15.18 -5.21 -7.38
C VAL A 193 15.70 -3.86 -7.91
N GLU A 194 16.77 -3.85 -8.67
CA GLU A 194 17.31 -2.66 -9.35
C GLU A 194 16.39 -2.11 -10.43
N LYS A 195 15.40 -2.87 -10.88
CA LYS A 195 14.38 -2.39 -11.83
C LYS A 195 13.19 -1.71 -11.14
N ALA A 196 13.07 -1.85 -9.82
CA ALA A 196 11.93 -1.31 -9.07
C ALA A 196 11.90 0.22 -9.11
N ASN A 197 10.71 0.80 -9.12
CA ASN A 197 10.49 2.21 -8.84
C ASN A 197 10.44 2.45 -7.32
N PHE A 198 9.61 1.65 -6.62
CA PHE A 198 9.57 1.62 -5.16
C PHE A 198 9.99 0.26 -4.63
N ILE A 199 10.85 0.27 -3.60
CA ILE A 199 11.40 -0.93 -2.96
C ILE A 199 10.81 -1.07 -1.56
N HIS A 200 10.13 -2.17 -1.31
CA HIS A 200 9.58 -2.52 -0.02
C HIS A 200 10.63 -3.27 0.82
N ILE A 201 11.06 -2.68 1.91
CA ILE A 201 12.01 -3.30 2.83
C ILE A 201 11.30 -4.36 3.67
N ARG A 202 11.54 -5.62 3.37
CA ARG A 202 10.93 -6.75 4.07
C ARG A 202 11.91 -7.42 5.03
N THR A 203 11.37 -8.11 6.05
CA THR A 203 12.16 -9.05 6.86
C THR A 203 12.36 -10.33 6.06
N LYS A 204 13.60 -10.76 5.85
CA LYS A 204 13.87 -12.05 5.22
C LYS A 204 13.76 -13.16 6.27
N VAL A 205 12.82 -14.07 6.06
CA VAL A 205 12.77 -15.35 6.76
C VAL A 205 13.19 -16.40 5.73
N THR A 206 14.42 -16.93 5.87
CA THR A 206 14.84 -18.09 5.08
C THR A 206 14.70 -19.34 5.95
N PRO A 207 14.28 -20.48 5.40
CA PRO A 207 14.22 -21.73 6.16
C PRO A 207 15.58 -22.16 6.73
N GLN A 208 16.68 -21.60 6.23
CA GLN A 208 18.06 -22.04 6.49
C GLN A 208 19.03 -20.91 6.86
N GLY A 209 18.55 -19.69 7.11
CA GLY A 209 19.41 -18.55 7.39
C GLY A 209 18.92 -17.64 8.51
N PRO A 210 19.81 -16.80 9.06
CA PRO A 210 19.44 -15.87 10.10
C PRO A 210 18.36 -14.91 9.59
N LYS A 211 17.39 -14.62 10.45
CA LYS A 211 16.37 -13.60 10.21
C LYS A 211 17.06 -12.24 10.06
N ARG A 212 17.13 -11.70 8.84
CA ARG A 212 17.59 -10.33 8.63
C ARG A 212 16.50 -9.34 9.02
N HIS A 213 16.80 -8.43 9.92
CA HIS A 213 15.92 -7.35 10.29
C HIS A 213 15.79 -6.33 9.15
N LYS A 214 14.66 -5.63 9.09
CA LYS A 214 14.40 -4.61 8.05
C LYS A 214 15.53 -3.57 7.96
N ILE A 215 16.06 -3.11 9.09
CA ILE A 215 17.12 -2.10 9.12
C ILE A 215 18.44 -2.60 8.48
N GLU A 216 18.78 -3.88 8.61
CA GLU A 216 19.95 -4.47 7.96
C GLU A 216 19.77 -4.52 6.44
N ASN A 217 18.56 -4.87 5.98
CA ASN A 217 18.23 -4.86 4.55
C ASN A 217 18.25 -3.45 3.97
N TYR A 218 17.74 -2.47 4.71
CA TYR A 218 17.84 -1.06 4.33
C TYR A 218 19.31 -0.66 4.13
N ARG A 219 20.18 -0.91 5.13
CA ARG A 219 21.61 -0.59 5.06
C ARG A 219 22.32 -1.29 3.91
N GLU A 220 21.95 -2.53 3.61
CA GLU A 220 22.50 -3.26 2.46
C GLU A 220 22.09 -2.59 1.12
N LEU A 221 20.83 -2.16 0.96
CA LEU A 221 20.40 -1.46 -0.25
C LEU A 221 21.05 -0.09 -0.40
N VAL A 222 21.27 0.63 0.71
CA VAL A 222 22.06 1.88 0.71
C VAL A 222 23.49 1.61 0.26
N LYS A 223 24.16 0.59 0.81
CA LYS A 223 25.52 0.17 0.43
C LYS A 223 25.63 -0.20 -1.05
N ARG A 224 24.59 -0.84 -1.61
CA ARG A 224 24.50 -1.16 -3.04
C ARG A 224 24.19 0.07 -3.92
N GLY A 225 23.91 1.23 -3.34
CA GLY A 225 23.56 2.46 -4.05
C GLY A 225 22.16 2.46 -4.67
N LEU A 226 21.29 1.55 -4.28
CA LEU A 226 19.93 1.41 -4.82
C LEU A 226 18.95 2.41 -4.23
N ILE A 227 19.15 2.78 -2.97
CA ILE A 227 18.35 3.80 -2.26
C ILE A 227 19.28 4.81 -1.57
N SER A 228 18.74 5.98 -1.25
CA SER A 228 19.48 7.00 -0.49
C SER A 228 19.51 6.65 1.00
N GLY A 229 20.64 6.95 1.67
CA GLY A 229 20.83 6.78 3.10
C GLY A 229 20.31 7.98 3.91
#